data_1332c14510e418d4ff726cd6d12d82d8
#
_entry.id   1332c14510e418d4ff726cd6d12d82d8
#
_cell.length_a   1.000
_cell.length_b   1.000
_cell.length_c   1.000
_cell.angle_alpha   90.00
_cell.angle_beta   90.00
_cell.angle_gamma   90.00
#
_symmetry.space_group_name_H-M   'P 1'
#
loop_
_entity.id
_entity.type
_entity.pdbx_description
1 polymer ?
#
loop_
_entity_poly.entity_id
_entity_poly.type
_entity_poly.pdbx_seq_one_letter_code
_entity_poly.pdbx_strand_id
1 'polypeptide(L)'
;MEEREKNEAAYWKRGILVANAFLKTDKFVEHYKWLEEAAKQYHIALSLLDNTELLYPVGGSGCGRMAEKVDALASQNDFVLYWDKDISSGMLLQRKCRKYGVPVFNSVDAIGICDNKFETYRKLWEWNQNCKEAERIPLIPTIAAPMTYENIGYGEMSFVQDIICEFGVPLILKECYGSFGMQVYLAKTEREVYTYTKRLAGKPFLYQKYLEKSSGRDVRIQVVGERAVAAMYRFSENGDFRANITNGGSMRAYQPSSEECALAVRTVKALGLDFAGVDLLFGDNGQNGANFVCEVNSNAHFKNMYDCTGIDVADCIMGYIRRKIF
;
A
#
# COMPACT_ATOMS: atom_id res chain seq x y z
N MET A 1 -41.63 -18.57 -10.69
CA MET A 1 -40.83 -17.34 -10.86
C MET A 1 -40.27 -16.90 -9.53
N GLU A 2 -41.07 -16.69 -8.49
CA GLU A 2 -40.60 -16.25 -7.15
C GLU A 2 -39.57 -17.18 -6.46
N GLU A 3 -39.69 -18.51 -6.62
CA GLU A 3 -38.68 -19.44 -6.06
C GLU A 3 -37.33 -19.43 -6.81
N ARG A 4 -37.35 -19.15 -8.10
CA ARG A 4 -36.13 -18.98 -8.91
C ARG A 4 -35.44 -17.67 -8.57
N GLU A 5 -36.20 -16.58 -8.43
CA GLU A 5 -35.66 -15.26 -8.03
C GLU A 5 -35.13 -15.27 -6.60
N LYS A 6 -35.79 -15.99 -5.66
CA LYS A 6 -35.28 -16.21 -4.30
C LYS A 6 -34.02 -17.06 -4.27
N ASN A 7 -33.91 -18.09 -5.12
CA ASN A 7 -32.68 -18.89 -5.23
C ASN A 7 -31.55 -18.12 -5.91
N GLU A 8 -31.80 -17.29 -6.92
CA GLU A 8 -30.79 -16.41 -7.52
C GLU A 8 -30.32 -15.32 -6.54
N ALA A 9 -31.24 -14.68 -5.80
CA ALA A 9 -30.92 -13.69 -4.77
C ALA A 9 -30.08 -14.28 -3.62
N ALA A 10 -30.31 -15.54 -3.26
CA ALA A 10 -29.53 -16.27 -2.23
C ALA A 10 -28.07 -16.54 -2.68
N TYR A 11 -27.76 -16.40 -3.97
CA TYR A 11 -26.44 -16.65 -4.53
C TYR A 11 -25.54 -15.39 -4.57
N TRP A 12 -26.14 -14.20 -4.49
CA TRP A 12 -25.42 -12.95 -4.50
C TRP A 12 -24.89 -12.60 -3.09
N LYS A 13 -23.58 -12.24 -3.04
CA LYS A 13 -22.96 -11.68 -1.84
C LYS A 13 -23.00 -10.17 -1.86
N ARG A 14 -23.18 -9.56 -0.71
CA ARG A 14 -23.18 -8.10 -0.54
C ARG A 14 -21.85 -7.65 0.03
N GLY A 15 -21.21 -6.69 -0.62
CA GLY A 15 -20.00 -6.04 -0.12
C GLY A 15 -20.10 -4.53 -0.18
N ILE A 16 -19.34 -3.86 0.67
CA ILE A 16 -19.14 -2.42 0.58
C ILE A 16 -17.69 -2.12 0.21
N LEU A 17 -17.51 -1.22 -0.74
CA LEU A 17 -16.24 -0.61 -1.12
C LEU A 17 -16.12 0.73 -0.42
N VAL A 18 -15.31 0.82 0.62
CA VAL A 18 -15.05 2.08 1.32
C VAL A 18 -14.00 2.87 0.57
N ALA A 19 -14.32 4.11 0.21
CA ALA A 19 -13.43 5.00 -0.52
C ALA A 19 -13.42 6.41 0.07
N ASN A 20 -12.41 7.20 -0.26
CA ASN A 20 -12.27 8.56 0.21
C ASN A 20 -13.19 9.51 -0.55
N ALA A 21 -14.12 10.17 0.16
CA ALA A 21 -15.08 11.11 -0.40
C ALA A 21 -14.44 12.29 -1.14
N PHE A 22 -13.18 12.60 -0.86
CA PHE A 22 -12.46 13.76 -1.40
C PHE A 22 -11.54 13.42 -2.57
N LEU A 23 -11.33 12.11 -2.85
CA LEU A 23 -10.55 11.62 -3.98
C LEU A 23 -11.47 11.31 -5.17
N LYS A 24 -11.99 12.37 -5.82
CA LYS A 24 -12.97 12.26 -6.93
C LYS A 24 -12.39 12.64 -8.30
N THR A 25 -11.10 12.49 -8.51
CA THR A 25 -10.55 12.63 -9.86
C THR A 25 -10.95 11.41 -10.72
N ASP A 26 -11.02 11.59 -12.05
CA ASP A 26 -11.43 10.53 -12.98
C ASP A 26 -10.69 9.22 -12.73
N LYS A 27 -9.39 9.29 -12.46
CA LYS A 27 -8.54 8.14 -12.14
C LYS A 27 -9.07 7.29 -10.98
N PHE A 28 -9.59 7.90 -9.92
CA PHE A 28 -10.12 7.17 -8.76
C PHE A 28 -11.53 6.66 -9.03
N VAL A 29 -12.37 7.48 -9.66
CA VAL A 29 -13.76 7.11 -10.00
C VAL A 29 -13.78 5.92 -10.97
N GLU A 30 -12.94 5.92 -12.00
CA GLU A 30 -12.80 4.80 -12.93
C GLU A 30 -12.36 3.52 -12.22
N HIS A 31 -11.44 3.65 -11.26
CA HIS A 31 -10.93 2.53 -10.48
C HIS A 31 -12.04 1.85 -9.64
N TYR A 32 -12.88 2.65 -8.98
CA TYR A 32 -14.01 2.12 -8.19
C TYR A 32 -15.04 1.43 -9.08
N LYS A 33 -15.41 2.04 -10.21
CA LYS A 33 -16.32 1.43 -11.20
C LYS A 33 -15.78 0.11 -11.74
N TRP A 34 -14.48 0.02 -11.95
CA TRP A 34 -13.86 -1.21 -12.44
C TRP A 34 -13.99 -2.34 -11.42
N LEU A 35 -13.75 -2.04 -10.12
CA LEU A 35 -13.98 -3.01 -9.05
C LEU A 35 -15.45 -3.45 -8.96
N GLU A 36 -16.40 -2.52 -9.11
CA GLU A 36 -17.84 -2.82 -9.12
C GLU A 36 -18.23 -3.72 -10.31
N GLU A 37 -17.71 -3.46 -11.50
CA GLU A 37 -17.99 -4.28 -12.70
C GLU A 37 -17.36 -5.69 -12.56
N ALA A 38 -16.11 -5.79 -12.08
CA ALA A 38 -15.48 -7.08 -11.82
C ALA A 38 -16.27 -7.89 -10.77
N ALA A 39 -16.79 -7.25 -9.74
CA ALA A 39 -17.57 -7.90 -8.68
C ALA A 39 -18.81 -8.62 -9.23
N LYS A 40 -19.50 -8.05 -10.22
CA LYS A 40 -20.71 -8.65 -10.84
C LYS A 40 -20.44 -10.03 -11.45
N GLN A 41 -19.25 -10.25 -12.02
CA GLN A 41 -18.85 -11.53 -12.61
C GLN A 41 -18.79 -12.67 -11.57
N TYR A 42 -18.59 -12.30 -10.31
CA TYR A 42 -18.54 -13.24 -9.19
C TYR A 42 -19.81 -13.28 -8.34
N HIS A 43 -20.93 -12.75 -8.85
CA HIS A 43 -22.20 -12.63 -8.11
C HIS A 43 -22.01 -11.85 -6.80
N ILE A 44 -21.30 -10.75 -6.86
CA ILE A 44 -21.09 -9.82 -5.76
C ILE A 44 -21.77 -8.49 -6.10
N ALA A 45 -22.71 -8.07 -5.26
CA ALA A 45 -23.29 -6.74 -5.25
C ALA A 45 -22.38 -5.85 -4.40
N LEU A 46 -21.42 -5.17 -5.05
CA LEU A 46 -20.50 -4.25 -4.41
C LEU A 46 -21.07 -2.84 -4.45
N SER A 47 -21.19 -2.17 -3.30
CA SER A 47 -21.71 -0.81 -3.19
C SER A 47 -20.62 0.14 -2.71
N LEU A 48 -20.46 1.28 -3.36
CA LEU A 48 -19.53 2.34 -2.93
C LEU A 48 -20.05 3.02 -1.66
N LEU A 49 -19.17 3.22 -0.68
CA LEU A 49 -19.41 3.97 0.55
C LEU A 49 -18.31 5.01 0.74
N ASP A 50 -18.70 6.27 0.83
CA ASP A 50 -17.76 7.36 1.13
C ASP A 50 -17.35 7.30 2.63
N ASN A 51 -16.06 7.56 2.94
CA ASN A 51 -15.56 7.54 4.33
C ASN A 51 -16.26 8.55 5.25
N THR A 52 -16.88 9.61 4.72
CA THR A 52 -17.73 10.55 5.47
C THR A 52 -18.96 9.89 6.09
N GLU A 53 -19.32 8.70 5.65
CA GLU A 53 -20.43 7.92 6.21
C GLU A 53 -20.01 7.04 7.41
N LEU A 54 -18.71 6.98 7.70
CA LEU A 54 -18.14 6.19 8.80
C LEU A 54 -17.95 6.99 10.09
N LEU A 55 -18.63 8.11 10.24
CA LEU A 55 -18.57 8.90 11.47
C LEU A 55 -19.10 8.09 12.65
N TYR A 56 -18.26 7.86 13.65
CA TYR A 56 -18.57 7.05 14.82
C TYR A 56 -18.23 7.81 16.11
N PRO A 57 -19.20 8.04 17.01
CA PRO A 57 -18.94 8.67 18.29
C PRO A 57 -18.15 7.76 19.21
N VAL A 58 -17.01 8.23 19.73
CA VAL A 58 -16.21 7.53 20.73
C VAL A 58 -16.44 8.18 22.09
N GLY A 59 -16.80 7.37 23.09
CA GLY A 59 -17.21 7.82 24.43
C GLY A 59 -18.71 8.00 24.55
N GLY A 60 -19.19 8.32 25.75
CA GLY A 60 -20.63 8.40 26.04
C GLY A 60 -21.34 7.04 26.05
N SER A 61 -22.67 7.06 25.91
CA SER A 61 -23.50 5.83 25.91
C SER A 61 -23.28 4.91 24.69
N GLY A 62 -22.54 5.35 23.67
CA GLY A 62 -22.31 4.61 22.42
C GLY A 62 -23.56 4.36 21.58
N CYS A 63 -24.69 4.97 21.96
CA CYS A 63 -25.96 4.86 21.28
C CYS A 63 -26.22 6.14 20.46
N GLY A 64 -26.79 5.95 19.30
CA GLY A 64 -27.20 7.05 18.43
C GLY A 64 -27.15 6.65 16.96
N ARG A 65 -27.82 7.45 16.13
CA ARG A 65 -28.00 7.18 14.70
C ARG A 65 -26.67 6.84 13.97
N MET A 66 -25.55 7.51 14.31
CA MET A 66 -24.25 7.27 13.67
C MET A 66 -23.71 5.90 14.05
N ALA A 67 -23.77 5.53 15.34
CA ALA A 67 -23.32 4.22 15.80
C ALA A 67 -24.14 3.09 15.19
N GLU A 68 -25.47 3.24 15.18
CA GLU A 68 -26.41 2.30 14.56
C GLU A 68 -26.14 2.11 13.06
N LYS A 69 -25.82 3.21 12.34
CA LYS A 69 -25.46 3.17 10.92
C LYS A 69 -24.22 2.32 10.68
N VAL A 70 -23.16 2.55 11.45
CA VAL A 70 -21.90 1.78 11.29
C VAL A 70 -22.08 0.33 11.71
N ASP A 71 -22.88 0.04 12.76
CA ASP A 71 -23.24 -1.33 13.15
C ASP A 71 -24.06 -2.03 12.05
N ALA A 72 -24.98 -1.33 11.39
CA ALA A 72 -25.74 -1.86 10.26
C ALA A 72 -24.83 -2.16 9.06
N LEU A 73 -23.92 -1.26 8.70
CA LEU A 73 -22.91 -1.48 7.64
C LEU A 73 -22.09 -2.74 7.93
N ALA A 74 -21.63 -2.91 9.17
CA ALA A 74 -20.84 -4.07 9.58
C ALA A 74 -21.63 -5.38 9.63
N SER A 75 -22.94 -5.36 9.91
CA SER A 75 -23.73 -6.58 10.11
C SER A 75 -24.55 -7.03 8.89
N GLN A 76 -24.81 -6.14 7.95
CA GLN A 76 -25.68 -6.40 6.79
C GLN A 76 -24.93 -6.76 5.51
N ASN A 77 -23.59 -6.79 5.56
CA ASN A 77 -22.74 -7.13 4.44
C ASN A 77 -21.96 -8.42 4.71
N ASP A 78 -21.61 -9.13 3.64
CA ASP A 78 -20.81 -10.35 3.72
C ASP A 78 -19.31 -10.05 3.83
N PHE A 79 -18.88 -8.86 3.38
CA PHE A 79 -17.50 -8.38 3.49
C PHE A 79 -17.40 -6.86 3.31
N VAL A 80 -16.24 -6.32 3.67
CA VAL A 80 -15.82 -4.93 3.40
C VAL A 80 -14.55 -4.96 2.56
N LEU A 81 -14.52 -4.22 1.46
CA LEU A 81 -13.33 -3.87 0.72
C LEU A 81 -12.90 -2.45 1.13
N TYR A 82 -11.84 -2.36 1.96
CA TYR A 82 -11.41 -1.07 2.50
C TYR A 82 -10.34 -0.45 1.58
N TRP A 83 -10.76 0.53 0.78
CA TRP A 83 -9.90 1.17 -0.25
C TRP A 83 -9.55 2.61 0.11
N ASP A 84 -9.35 2.88 1.39
CA ASP A 84 -9.01 4.22 1.90
C ASP A 84 -7.81 4.15 2.87
N LYS A 85 -7.25 5.31 3.18
CA LYS A 85 -6.18 5.53 4.16
C LYS A 85 -6.66 6.31 5.39
N ASP A 86 -7.96 6.50 5.59
CA ASP A 86 -8.53 6.93 6.86
C ASP A 86 -8.50 5.77 7.87
N ILE A 87 -7.32 5.59 8.46
CA ILE A 87 -7.06 4.46 9.35
C ILE A 87 -7.93 4.53 10.61
N SER A 88 -8.17 5.73 11.15
CA SER A 88 -8.92 5.89 12.39
C SER A 88 -10.37 5.42 12.24
N SER A 89 -11.08 5.88 11.23
CA SER A 89 -12.44 5.46 10.93
C SER A 89 -12.51 4.00 10.51
N GLY A 90 -11.54 3.56 9.70
CA GLY A 90 -11.43 2.19 9.25
C GLY A 90 -11.24 1.18 10.39
N MET A 91 -10.43 1.49 11.40
CA MET A 91 -10.21 0.65 12.58
C MET A 91 -11.49 0.46 13.39
N LEU A 92 -12.31 1.51 13.51
CA LEU A 92 -13.61 1.41 14.18
C LEU A 92 -14.56 0.50 13.40
N LEU A 93 -14.67 0.67 12.08
CA LEU A 93 -15.45 -0.20 11.20
C LEU A 93 -14.96 -1.66 11.28
N GLN A 94 -13.65 -1.89 11.14
CA GLN A 94 -13.07 -3.23 11.22
C GLN A 94 -13.37 -3.92 12.56
N ARG A 95 -13.30 -3.19 13.67
CA ARG A 95 -13.68 -3.71 14.98
C ARG A 95 -15.15 -4.15 15.03
N LYS A 96 -16.05 -3.38 14.39
CA LYS A 96 -17.47 -3.75 14.27
C LYS A 96 -17.64 -4.99 13.38
N CYS A 97 -16.98 -5.02 12.23
CA CYS A 97 -17.00 -6.19 11.34
C CYS A 97 -16.55 -7.47 12.05
N ARG A 98 -15.48 -7.42 12.84
CA ARG A 98 -15.01 -8.57 13.65
C ARG A 98 -16.09 -9.09 14.61
N LYS A 99 -16.88 -8.20 15.22
CA LYS A 99 -17.99 -8.58 16.11
C LYS A 99 -19.03 -9.43 15.39
N TYR A 100 -19.26 -9.18 14.11
CA TYR A 100 -20.27 -9.87 13.29
C TYR A 100 -19.66 -10.96 12.39
N GLY A 101 -18.35 -11.24 12.49
CA GLY A 101 -17.66 -12.22 11.65
C GLY A 101 -17.50 -11.79 10.18
N VAL A 102 -17.61 -10.51 9.90
CA VAL A 102 -17.51 -9.95 8.55
C VAL A 102 -16.03 -9.63 8.23
N PRO A 103 -15.44 -10.24 7.20
CA PRO A 103 -14.06 -9.98 6.81
C PRO A 103 -13.88 -8.60 6.18
N VAL A 104 -12.70 -8.01 6.39
CA VAL A 104 -12.28 -6.72 5.81
C VAL A 104 -11.03 -6.94 4.97
N PHE A 105 -11.06 -6.59 3.69
CA PHE A 105 -9.97 -6.73 2.69
C PHE A 105 -9.51 -5.34 2.21
N ASN A 106 -8.27 -4.93 2.27
CA ASN A 106 -7.24 -5.42 3.19
C ASN A 106 -7.63 -5.09 4.63
N SER A 107 -7.02 -5.76 5.61
CA SER A 107 -7.24 -5.33 6.99
C SER A 107 -6.71 -3.91 7.17
N VAL A 108 -7.46 -3.09 7.94
CA VAL A 108 -7.10 -1.68 8.16
C VAL A 108 -5.78 -1.54 8.92
N ASP A 109 -5.48 -2.49 9.82
CA ASP A 109 -4.18 -2.57 10.52
C ASP A 109 -3.03 -2.68 9.50
N ALA A 110 -3.16 -3.56 8.50
CA ALA A 110 -2.14 -3.77 7.48
C ALA A 110 -2.02 -2.57 6.53
N ILE A 111 -3.14 -1.92 6.18
CA ILE A 111 -3.14 -0.68 5.41
C ILE A 111 -2.37 0.41 6.17
N GLY A 112 -2.65 0.58 7.48
CA GLY A 112 -1.97 1.58 8.32
C GLY A 112 -0.46 1.36 8.42
N ILE A 113 -0.01 0.10 8.54
CA ILE A 113 1.41 -0.26 8.49
C ILE A 113 2.02 0.15 7.14
N CYS A 114 1.33 -0.13 6.03
CA CYS A 114 1.84 0.18 4.69
C CYS A 114 1.78 1.66 4.32
N ASP A 115 0.90 2.43 4.94
CA ASP A 115 0.83 3.88 4.73
C ASP A 115 2.04 4.63 5.31
N ASN A 116 2.67 4.07 6.35
CA ASN A 116 3.91 4.58 6.94
C ASN A 116 5.11 3.76 6.46
N LYS A 117 5.98 4.37 5.64
CA LYS A 117 7.15 3.69 5.05
C LYS A 117 8.09 3.08 6.09
N PHE A 118 8.30 3.75 7.23
CA PHE A 118 9.15 3.20 8.28
C PHE A 118 8.48 2.02 9.01
N GLU A 119 7.19 2.10 9.30
CA GLU A 119 6.45 0.99 9.90
C GLU A 119 6.41 -0.24 8.99
N THR A 120 6.30 -0.05 7.67
CA THR A 120 6.43 -1.13 6.68
C THR A 120 7.79 -1.83 6.84
N TYR A 121 8.89 -1.05 6.88
CA TYR A 121 10.25 -1.58 7.04
C TYR A 121 10.46 -2.26 8.40
N ARG A 122 9.98 -1.64 9.48
CA ARG A 122 10.03 -2.20 10.82
C ARG A 122 9.33 -3.56 10.89
N LYS A 123 8.13 -3.67 10.30
CA LYS A 123 7.37 -4.92 10.27
C LYS A 123 8.06 -6.00 9.45
N LEU A 124 8.64 -5.66 8.31
CA LEU A 124 9.41 -6.60 7.49
C LEU A 124 10.73 -7.00 8.17
N TRP A 125 11.37 -6.09 8.88
CA TRP A 125 12.54 -6.40 9.69
C TRP A 125 12.19 -7.37 10.83
N GLU A 126 11.08 -7.19 11.53
CA GLU A 126 10.58 -8.11 12.56
C GLU A 126 10.31 -9.51 11.98
N TRP A 127 9.73 -9.57 10.77
CA TRP A 127 9.58 -10.84 10.04
C TRP A 127 10.93 -11.53 9.85
N ASN A 128 11.95 -10.78 9.42
CA ASN A 128 13.29 -11.31 9.17
C ASN A 128 14.00 -11.84 10.44
N GLN A 129 13.64 -11.34 11.63
CA GLN A 129 14.16 -11.86 12.90
C GLN A 129 13.54 -13.22 13.28
N ASN A 130 12.38 -13.55 12.74
CA ASN A 130 11.58 -14.71 13.15
C ASN A 130 11.41 -15.76 12.04
N CYS A 131 11.97 -15.55 10.84
CA CYS A 131 11.89 -16.47 9.70
C CYS A 131 13.23 -17.19 9.44
N LYS A 132 13.19 -18.24 8.63
CA LYS A 132 14.41 -18.90 8.12
C LYS A 132 15.17 -17.97 7.17
N GLU A 133 16.48 -18.16 7.05
CA GLU A 133 17.33 -17.33 6.19
C GLU A 133 16.85 -17.28 4.73
N ALA A 134 16.41 -18.40 4.17
CA ALA A 134 15.87 -18.48 2.82
C ALA A 134 14.53 -17.73 2.63
N GLU A 135 13.86 -17.38 3.73
CA GLU A 135 12.59 -16.66 3.74
C GLU A 135 12.76 -15.17 4.04
N ARG A 136 13.98 -14.72 4.28
CA ARG A 136 14.26 -13.30 4.54
C ARG A 136 13.85 -12.42 3.37
N ILE A 137 13.37 -11.24 3.69
CA ILE A 137 12.99 -10.19 2.76
C ILE A 137 14.14 -9.18 2.69
N PRO A 138 14.85 -9.06 1.56
CA PRO A 138 15.90 -8.07 1.43
C PRO A 138 15.35 -6.64 1.56
N LEU A 139 15.88 -5.91 2.53
CA LEU A 139 15.51 -4.52 2.81
C LEU A 139 16.68 -3.60 2.50
N ILE A 140 16.37 -2.43 1.98
CA ILE A 140 17.37 -1.38 1.78
C ILE A 140 17.75 -0.82 3.16
N PRO A 141 19.03 -0.66 3.50
CA PRO A 141 19.44 -0.06 4.78
C PRO A 141 18.74 1.27 5.01
N THR A 142 18.04 1.38 6.14
CA THR A 142 17.12 2.48 6.45
C THR A 142 17.22 2.87 7.92
N ILE A 143 17.27 4.16 8.21
CA ILE A 143 17.27 4.73 9.55
C ILE A 143 16.11 5.71 9.69
N ALA A 144 15.30 5.58 10.74
CA ALA A 144 14.30 6.60 11.07
C ALA A 144 14.99 7.87 11.58
N ALA A 145 14.57 9.03 11.12
CA ALA A 145 15.02 10.28 11.69
C ALA A 145 14.48 10.46 13.13
N PRO A 146 15.27 11.02 14.04
CA PRO A 146 14.75 11.42 15.35
C PRO A 146 13.57 12.37 15.19
N MET A 147 12.48 12.14 15.93
CA MET A 147 11.30 13.00 15.86
C MET A 147 11.56 14.35 16.54
N THR A 148 11.14 15.43 15.91
CA THR A 148 11.04 16.77 16.52
C THR A 148 9.70 17.40 16.18
N TYR A 149 9.40 18.56 16.72
CA TYR A 149 8.15 19.28 16.46
C TYR A 149 8.40 20.45 15.49
N GLU A 150 7.40 20.77 14.67
CA GLU A 150 7.51 21.79 13.63
C GLU A 150 7.95 23.17 14.19
N ASN A 151 7.45 23.55 15.35
CA ASN A 151 7.77 24.80 16.04
C ASN A 151 9.11 24.81 16.78
N ILE A 152 9.80 23.66 16.89
CA ILE A 152 11.10 23.49 17.57
C ILE A 152 12.21 23.30 16.52
N GLY A 153 11.99 22.41 15.57
CA GLY A 153 13.01 22.01 14.61
C GLY A 153 14.13 21.19 15.24
N TYR A 154 15.28 21.14 14.55
CA TYR A 154 16.51 20.53 15.08
C TYR A 154 17.46 21.64 15.52
N GLY A 155 17.61 21.81 16.84
CA GLY A 155 18.57 22.76 17.43
C GLY A 155 20.01 22.30 17.26
N GLU A 156 20.21 20.97 17.16
CA GLU A 156 21.50 20.31 16.98
C GLU A 156 21.30 19.11 16.03
N MET A 157 22.26 18.87 15.15
CA MET A 157 22.14 17.86 14.08
C MET A 157 23.40 16.98 13.93
N SER A 158 24.14 16.72 15.01
CA SER A 158 25.32 15.83 14.98
C SER A 158 24.97 14.42 14.49
N PHE A 159 23.78 13.94 14.83
CA PHE A 159 23.27 12.65 14.35
C PHE A 159 23.27 12.51 12.84
N VAL A 160 23.21 13.61 12.08
CA VAL A 160 23.27 13.58 10.62
C VAL A 160 24.63 13.10 10.13
N GLN A 161 25.71 13.47 10.84
CA GLN A 161 27.04 13.00 10.51
C GLN A 161 27.17 11.49 10.70
N ASP A 162 26.56 10.92 11.76
CA ASP A 162 26.54 9.47 11.96
C ASP A 162 25.84 8.74 10.81
N ILE A 163 24.72 9.29 10.32
CA ILE A 163 23.99 8.75 9.17
C ILE A 163 24.83 8.83 7.89
N ILE A 164 25.52 9.95 7.68
CA ILE A 164 26.42 10.12 6.53
C ILE A 164 27.59 9.13 6.62
N CYS A 165 28.14 8.90 7.81
CA CYS A 165 29.19 7.92 7.99
C CYS A 165 28.72 6.49 7.70
N GLU A 166 27.46 6.16 8.04
CA GLU A 166 26.89 4.83 7.82
C GLU A 166 26.54 4.56 6.35
N PHE A 167 25.91 5.52 5.66
CA PHE A 167 25.37 5.30 4.31
C PHE A 167 26.21 5.94 3.20
N GLY A 168 27.03 6.94 3.51
CA GLY A 168 27.69 7.79 2.54
C GLY A 168 26.71 8.73 1.81
N VAL A 169 27.23 9.45 0.82
CA VAL A 169 26.44 10.20 -0.16
C VAL A 169 26.73 9.64 -1.55
N PRO A 170 25.74 9.58 -2.46
CA PRO A 170 24.38 10.06 -2.33
C PRO A 170 23.51 9.17 -1.43
N LEU A 171 22.53 9.76 -0.75
CA LEU A 171 21.52 9.03 0.03
C LEU A 171 20.11 9.60 -0.21
N ILE A 172 19.10 8.82 0.18
CA ILE A 172 17.68 9.19 0.01
C ILE A 172 17.09 9.62 1.35
N LEU A 173 16.31 10.71 1.34
CA LEU A 173 15.40 11.07 2.44
C LEU A 173 13.98 10.89 1.95
N LYS A 174 13.11 10.29 2.79
CA LYS A 174 11.68 10.08 2.46
C LYS A 174 10.81 10.48 3.64
N GLU A 175 9.75 11.28 3.41
CA GLU A 175 8.68 11.39 4.40
C GLU A 175 8.02 10.02 4.59
N CYS A 176 7.71 9.64 5.84
CA CYS A 176 7.10 8.34 6.13
C CYS A 176 5.72 8.20 5.48
N TYR A 177 4.97 9.28 5.43
CA TYR A 177 3.69 9.36 4.73
C TYR A 177 3.86 10.06 3.38
N GLY A 178 3.06 9.68 2.41
CA GLY A 178 3.07 10.29 1.09
C GLY A 178 3.02 9.27 -0.05
N SER A 179 2.70 9.77 -1.23
CA SER A 179 2.45 8.94 -2.41
C SER A 179 3.08 9.56 -3.66
N PHE A 180 3.16 8.79 -4.73
CA PHE A 180 3.58 9.24 -6.06
C PHE A 180 5.03 9.77 -6.14
N GLY A 181 5.89 9.46 -5.17
CA GLY A 181 7.29 9.88 -5.15
C GLY A 181 7.51 11.38 -4.88
N MET A 182 6.48 12.13 -4.48
CA MET A 182 6.58 13.58 -4.26
C MET A 182 7.41 13.95 -3.02
N GLN A 183 7.42 13.06 -2.02
CA GLN A 183 8.11 13.27 -0.73
C GLN A 183 9.41 12.45 -0.64
N VAL A 184 10.13 12.29 -1.77
CA VAL A 184 11.38 11.54 -1.87
C VAL A 184 12.47 12.47 -2.42
N TYR A 185 13.58 12.60 -1.71
CA TYR A 185 14.66 13.53 -1.99
C TYR A 185 15.98 12.78 -2.10
N LEU A 186 16.74 13.02 -3.17
CA LEU A 186 18.10 12.53 -3.35
C LEU A 186 19.07 13.60 -2.89
N ALA A 187 19.81 13.34 -1.83
CA ALA A 187 20.91 14.18 -1.37
C ALA A 187 22.22 13.68 -1.95
N LYS A 188 22.84 14.46 -2.84
CA LYS A 188 24.09 14.13 -3.54
C LYS A 188 25.33 14.56 -2.76
N THR A 189 25.16 15.47 -1.81
CA THR A 189 26.23 16.04 -0.99
C THR A 189 25.82 16.06 0.49
N GLU A 190 26.78 16.06 1.38
CA GLU A 190 26.53 16.20 2.84
C GLU A 190 25.70 17.46 3.15
N ARG A 191 26.00 18.58 2.50
CA ARG A 191 25.26 19.84 2.66
C ARG A 191 23.77 19.66 2.31
N GLU A 192 23.45 18.88 1.29
CA GLU A 192 22.07 18.59 0.91
C GLU A 192 21.39 17.70 1.95
N VAL A 193 22.10 16.73 2.56
CA VAL A 193 21.55 15.93 3.66
C VAL A 193 21.12 16.84 4.80
N TYR A 194 21.99 17.74 5.27
CA TYR A 194 21.63 18.70 6.31
C TYR A 194 20.47 19.61 5.91
N THR A 195 20.44 20.06 4.67
CA THR A 195 19.39 20.95 4.15
C THR A 195 18.03 20.24 4.15
N TYR A 196 17.95 19.01 3.63
CA TYR A 196 16.71 18.25 3.61
C TYR A 196 16.30 17.81 5.01
N THR A 197 17.21 17.42 5.89
CA THR A 197 16.92 17.11 7.29
C THR A 197 16.25 18.29 7.98
N LYS A 198 16.79 19.49 7.83
CA LYS A 198 16.21 20.71 8.39
C LYS A 198 14.84 21.02 7.81
N ARG A 199 14.67 20.83 6.49
CA ARG A 199 13.39 21.04 5.79
C ARG A 199 12.28 20.08 6.24
N LEU A 200 12.65 18.85 6.62
CA LEU A 200 11.73 17.81 7.03
C LEU A 200 11.44 17.80 8.55
N ALA A 201 12.05 18.72 9.29
CA ALA A 201 11.81 18.87 10.73
C ALA A 201 10.31 18.99 11.03
N GLY A 202 9.84 18.28 12.04
CA GLY A 202 8.43 18.24 12.43
C GLY A 202 7.58 17.21 11.68
N LYS A 203 8.14 16.56 10.67
CA LYS A 203 7.50 15.45 9.95
C LYS A 203 8.23 14.15 10.24
N PRO A 204 7.52 12.99 10.38
CA PRO A 204 8.20 11.71 10.40
C PRO A 204 8.81 11.42 9.03
N PHE A 205 10.11 11.15 9.01
CA PHE A 205 10.85 10.82 7.80
C PHE A 205 11.96 9.82 8.09
N LEU A 206 12.58 9.29 7.04
CA LEU A 206 13.64 8.31 7.12
C LEU A 206 14.79 8.66 6.17
N TYR A 207 15.97 8.15 6.49
CA TYR A 207 17.15 8.10 5.61
C TYR A 207 17.28 6.68 5.07
N GLN A 208 17.64 6.55 3.80
CA GLN A 208 17.78 5.26 3.13
C GLN A 208 18.98 5.28 2.20
N LYS A 209 19.73 4.18 2.20
CA LYS A 209 20.86 4.01 1.29
C LYS A 209 20.39 4.13 -0.16
N TYR A 210 21.10 4.91 -0.96
CA TYR A 210 20.84 5.03 -2.39
C TYR A 210 21.33 3.78 -3.13
N LEU A 211 20.50 3.22 -3.98
CA LEU A 211 20.85 2.10 -4.85
C LEU A 211 21.04 2.62 -6.28
N GLU A 212 22.27 2.81 -6.70
CA GLU A 212 22.61 3.44 -7.97
C GLU A 212 22.06 2.66 -9.17
N LYS A 213 22.10 1.33 -9.12
CA LYS A 213 21.53 0.46 -10.17
C LYS A 213 20.02 0.61 -10.35
N SER A 214 19.33 1.18 -9.37
CA SER A 214 17.90 1.51 -9.45
C SER A 214 17.60 2.95 -9.76
N SER A 215 18.63 3.74 -10.08
CA SER A 215 18.40 5.14 -10.48
C SER A 215 17.45 5.21 -11.67
N GLY A 216 16.29 5.84 -11.47
CA GLY A 216 15.29 6.02 -12.51
C GLY A 216 14.59 4.73 -12.97
N ARG A 217 14.65 3.63 -12.20
CA ARG A 217 13.97 2.38 -12.58
C ARG A 217 13.60 1.52 -11.39
N ASP A 218 12.46 0.83 -11.52
CA ASP A 218 11.98 -0.17 -10.57
C ASP A 218 11.06 -1.20 -11.25
N VAL A 219 10.66 -2.21 -10.49
CA VAL A 219 9.65 -3.19 -10.89
C VAL A 219 8.50 -3.13 -9.89
N ARG A 220 7.27 -2.97 -10.38
CA ARG A 220 6.07 -3.17 -9.56
C ARG A 220 5.46 -4.53 -9.86
N ILE A 221 5.30 -5.35 -8.83
CA ILE A 221 4.63 -6.65 -8.91
C ILE A 221 3.29 -6.54 -8.16
N GLN A 222 2.21 -6.83 -8.85
CA GLN A 222 0.89 -6.93 -8.25
C GLN A 222 0.67 -8.34 -7.71
N VAL A 223 0.38 -8.42 -6.43
CA VAL A 223 0.09 -9.66 -5.72
C VAL A 223 -1.38 -9.67 -5.32
N VAL A 224 -2.04 -10.83 -5.48
CA VAL A 224 -3.39 -11.09 -4.99
C VAL A 224 -3.40 -12.47 -4.33
N GLY A 225 -3.65 -12.52 -3.03
CA GLY A 225 -3.50 -13.72 -2.22
C GLY A 225 -2.05 -14.23 -2.24
N GLU A 226 -1.86 -15.46 -2.70
CA GLU A 226 -0.55 -16.11 -2.77
C GLU A 226 0.05 -16.09 -4.19
N ARG A 227 -0.40 -15.19 -5.05
CA ARG A 227 0.01 -15.14 -6.46
C ARG A 227 0.47 -13.75 -6.89
N ALA A 228 1.63 -13.66 -7.52
CA ALA A 228 2.02 -12.54 -8.36
C ALA A 228 1.21 -12.64 -9.66
N VAL A 229 0.27 -11.71 -9.87
CA VAL A 229 -0.69 -11.77 -10.98
C VAL A 229 -0.26 -10.97 -12.19
N ALA A 230 0.46 -9.87 -11.98
CA ALA A 230 0.97 -9.00 -13.05
C ALA A 230 2.23 -8.27 -12.58
N ALA A 231 3.09 -7.85 -13.51
CA ALA A 231 4.23 -7.01 -13.20
C ALA A 231 4.53 -6.01 -14.33
N MET A 232 5.00 -4.83 -13.94
CA MET A 232 5.47 -3.80 -14.86
C MET A 232 6.84 -3.27 -14.45
N TYR A 233 7.67 -3.02 -15.43
CA TYR A 233 8.91 -2.27 -15.29
C TYR A 233 8.60 -0.79 -15.53
N ARG A 234 9.01 0.05 -14.57
CA ARG A 234 8.88 1.51 -14.70
C ARG A 234 10.25 2.12 -14.85
N PHE A 235 10.36 3.17 -15.64
CA PHE A 235 11.62 3.84 -15.89
C PHE A 235 11.44 5.32 -16.22
N SER A 236 12.45 6.12 -15.84
CA SER A 236 12.53 7.53 -16.15
C SER A 236 13.21 7.73 -17.51
N GLU A 237 12.65 8.57 -18.36
CA GLU A 237 13.24 8.97 -19.65
C GLU A 237 13.99 10.30 -19.56
N ASN A 238 13.77 11.06 -18.50
CA ASN A 238 14.30 12.41 -18.30
C ASN A 238 15.48 12.47 -17.31
N GLY A 239 15.99 11.32 -16.86
CA GLY A 239 17.08 11.24 -15.90
C GLY A 239 16.68 11.51 -14.44
N ASP A 240 15.39 11.56 -14.11
CA ASP A 240 14.94 11.57 -12.71
C ASP A 240 15.33 10.23 -12.05
N PHE A 241 15.84 10.28 -10.83
CA PHE A 241 16.19 9.08 -10.07
C PHE A 241 14.96 8.25 -9.67
N ARG A 242 13.76 8.83 -9.74
CA ARG A 242 12.47 8.18 -9.50
C ARG A 242 11.88 7.65 -10.79
N ALA A 243 11.27 6.46 -10.75
CA ALA A 243 10.63 5.83 -11.90
C ALA A 243 9.10 6.07 -11.95
N ASN A 244 8.57 6.94 -11.10
CA ASN A 244 7.13 7.14 -10.97
C ASN A 244 6.53 7.74 -12.25
N ILE A 245 5.48 7.10 -12.79
CA ILE A 245 4.77 7.54 -14.00
C ILE A 245 4.20 8.95 -13.83
N THR A 246 3.72 9.29 -12.65
CA THR A 246 3.20 10.63 -12.32
C THR A 246 4.25 11.74 -12.46
N ASN A 247 5.55 11.39 -12.40
CA ASN A 247 6.67 12.32 -12.59
C ASN A 247 7.26 12.24 -14.02
N GLY A 248 6.49 11.74 -15.00
CA GLY A 248 6.94 11.62 -16.38
C GLY A 248 7.74 10.35 -16.66
N GLY A 249 7.64 9.34 -15.81
CA GLY A 249 8.20 8.01 -16.08
C GLY A 249 7.35 7.24 -17.09
N SER A 250 7.99 6.29 -17.76
CA SER A 250 7.40 5.35 -18.71
C SER A 250 7.27 3.96 -18.09
N MET A 251 6.48 3.09 -18.71
CA MET A 251 6.26 1.73 -18.25
C MET A 251 6.20 0.74 -19.40
N ARG A 252 6.53 -0.51 -19.10
CA ARG A 252 6.30 -1.66 -19.99
C ARG A 252 5.98 -2.91 -19.20
N ALA A 253 5.35 -3.88 -19.85
CA ALA A 253 5.16 -5.20 -19.25
C ALA A 253 6.50 -5.80 -18.82
N TYR A 254 6.51 -6.49 -17.70
CA TYR A 254 7.69 -7.15 -17.15
C TYR A 254 7.36 -8.60 -16.84
N GLN A 255 8.30 -9.49 -17.17
CA GLN A 255 8.22 -10.89 -16.79
C GLN A 255 9.13 -11.10 -15.57
N PRO A 256 8.56 -11.13 -14.34
CA PRO A 256 9.37 -11.33 -13.14
C PRO A 256 9.90 -12.76 -13.06
N SER A 257 11.07 -12.93 -12.46
CA SER A 257 11.61 -14.23 -12.13
C SER A 257 10.78 -14.92 -11.04
N SER A 258 10.98 -16.22 -10.85
CA SER A 258 10.34 -16.97 -9.75
C SER A 258 10.72 -16.41 -8.38
N GLU A 259 11.96 -15.94 -8.23
CA GLU A 259 12.48 -15.33 -7.00
C GLU A 259 11.80 -13.97 -6.71
N GLU A 260 11.64 -13.13 -7.72
CA GLU A 260 10.94 -11.84 -7.58
C GLU A 260 9.45 -12.06 -7.24
N CYS A 261 8.79 -13.04 -7.88
CA CYS A 261 7.42 -13.43 -7.54
C CYS A 261 7.31 -13.92 -6.09
N ALA A 262 8.19 -14.82 -5.68
CA ALA A 262 8.22 -15.37 -4.33
C ALA A 262 8.52 -14.28 -3.29
N LEU A 263 9.43 -13.34 -3.59
CA LEU A 263 9.73 -12.20 -2.74
C LEU A 263 8.50 -11.30 -2.56
N ALA A 264 7.83 -10.95 -3.64
CA ALA A 264 6.64 -10.09 -3.58
C ALA A 264 5.50 -10.74 -2.77
N VAL A 265 5.22 -12.03 -3.01
CA VAL A 265 4.18 -12.79 -2.27
C VAL A 265 4.54 -12.88 -0.78
N ARG A 266 5.79 -13.20 -0.45
CA ARG A 266 6.27 -13.27 0.93
C ARG A 266 6.16 -11.93 1.64
N THR A 267 6.45 -10.83 0.95
CA THR A 267 6.33 -9.46 1.47
C THR A 267 4.89 -9.12 1.82
N VAL A 268 3.95 -9.41 0.93
CA VAL A 268 2.51 -9.18 1.16
C VAL A 268 2.02 -10.00 2.36
N LYS A 269 2.42 -11.28 2.45
CA LYS A 269 2.10 -12.16 3.58
C LYS A 269 2.67 -11.64 4.91
N ALA A 270 3.93 -11.19 4.93
CA ALA A 270 4.59 -10.67 6.13
C ALA A 270 3.90 -9.42 6.68
N LEU A 271 3.28 -8.62 5.82
CA LEU A 271 2.53 -7.42 6.19
C LEU A 271 1.06 -7.71 6.53
N GLY A 272 0.58 -8.93 6.33
CA GLY A 272 -0.80 -9.32 6.60
C GLY A 272 -1.80 -8.73 5.59
N LEU A 273 -1.37 -8.51 4.36
CA LEU A 273 -2.22 -8.02 3.27
C LEU A 273 -2.80 -9.17 2.45
N ASP A 274 -3.98 -8.96 1.91
CA ASP A 274 -4.65 -9.85 0.96
C ASP A 274 -4.20 -9.59 -0.49
N PHE A 275 -3.93 -8.34 -0.79
CA PHE A 275 -3.40 -7.90 -2.09
C PHE A 275 -2.61 -6.61 -1.94
N ALA A 276 -1.62 -6.42 -2.79
CA ALA A 276 -0.81 -5.19 -2.83
C ALA A 276 0.01 -5.07 -4.12
N GLY A 277 0.44 -3.85 -4.41
CA GLY A 277 1.53 -3.58 -5.35
C GLY A 277 2.85 -3.48 -4.61
N VAL A 278 3.78 -4.37 -4.88
CA VAL A 278 5.12 -4.40 -4.28
C VAL A 278 6.12 -3.78 -5.24
N ASP A 279 6.81 -2.74 -4.81
CA ASP A 279 7.85 -2.07 -5.59
C ASP A 279 9.22 -2.63 -5.20
N LEU A 280 9.92 -3.19 -6.18
CA LEU A 280 11.24 -3.79 -6.02
C LEU A 280 12.31 -2.93 -6.71
N LEU A 281 13.46 -2.75 -6.07
CA LEU A 281 14.65 -2.11 -6.62
C LEU A 281 15.74 -3.12 -6.95
N PHE A 282 16.57 -2.77 -7.92
CA PHE A 282 17.75 -3.51 -8.32
C PHE A 282 18.91 -3.22 -7.36
N GLY A 283 19.53 -4.25 -6.84
CA GLY A 283 20.67 -4.12 -5.92
C GLY A 283 22.03 -4.27 -6.60
N ASP A 284 23.08 -3.99 -5.83
CA ASP A 284 24.47 -4.08 -6.30
C ASP A 284 25.06 -5.49 -6.22
N ASN A 285 24.31 -6.47 -5.75
CA ASN A 285 24.79 -7.83 -5.42
C ASN A 285 25.09 -8.72 -6.64
N GLY A 286 25.19 -8.16 -7.84
CA GLY A 286 25.49 -8.91 -9.06
C GLY A 286 24.38 -9.85 -9.55
N GLN A 287 23.24 -9.86 -8.88
CA GLN A 287 22.06 -10.63 -9.27
C GLN A 287 21.36 -9.94 -10.45
N ASN A 288 20.91 -10.73 -11.41
CA ASN A 288 20.07 -10.28 -12.50
C ASN A 288 18.61 -10.21 -12.00
N GLY A 289 18.11 -8.98 -11.71
CA GLY A 289 16.74 -8.74 -11.30
C GLY A 289 16.57 -7.77 -10.12
N ALA A 290 15.35 -7.42 -9.83
CA ALA A 290 14.99 -6.55 -8.71
C ALA A 290 14.86 -7.39 -7.44
N ASN A 291 15.63 -7.08 -6.41
CA ASN A 291 15.74 -7.92 -5.22
C ASN A 291 15.63 -7.20 -3.88
N PHE A 292 15.37 -5.89 -3.86
CA PHE A 292 15.12 -5.16 -2.61
C PHE A 292 13.69 -4.62 -2.58
N VAL A 293 12.98 -4.85 -1.49
CA VAL A 293 11.66 -4.24 -1.27
C VAL A 293 11.86 -2.75 -0.99
N CYS A 294 11.24 -1.91 -1.81
CA CYS A 294 11.28 -0.45 -1.69
C CYS A 294 10.03 0.11 -1.01
N GLU A 295 8.86 -0.31 -1.47
CA GLU A 295 7.58 0.18 -1.00
C GLU A 295 6.50 -0.89 -1.23
N VAL A 296 5.48 -0.90 -0.36
CA VAL A 296 4.30 -1.75 -0.52
C VAL A 296 3.05 -0.89 -0.50
N ASN A 297 2.28 -0.96 -1.56
CA ASN A 297 1.07 -0.19 -1.76
C ASN A 297 -0.15 -1.08 -1.56
N SER A 298 -0.80 -1.01 -0.39
CA SER A 298 -1.98 -1.81 -0.04
C SER A 298 -3.17 -1.59 -0.97
N ASN A 299 -3.33 -0.36 -1.46
CA ASN A 299 -4.41 0.06 -2.37
C ASN A 299 -3.81 0.54 -3.69
N ALA A 300 -2.99 -0.33 -4.32
CA ALA A 300 -2.27 0.01 -5.54
C ALA A 300 -3.23 0.23 -6.71
N HIS A 301 -3.08 1.36 -7.40
CA HIS A 301 -3.78 1.57 -8.67
C HIS A 301 -3.30 0.58 -9.72
N PHE A 302 -4.23 -0.08 -10.40
CA PHE A 302 -3.94 -1.12 -11.37
C PHE A 302 -4.27 -0.76 -12.83
N LYS A 303 -4.78 0.45 -13.11
CA LYS A 303 -5.02 0.86 -14.50
C LYS A 303 -3.74 0.81 -15.34
N ASN A 304 -2.65 1.39 -14.87
CA ASN A 304 -1.37 1.34 -15.57
C ASN A 304 -0.86 -0.11 -15.74
N MET A 305 -1.13 -0.98 -14.78
CA MET A 305 -0.79 -2.39 -14.88
C MET A 305 -1.59 -3.05 -16.01
N TYR A 306 -2.89 -2.78 -16.10
CA TYR A 306 -3.73 -3.26 -17.19
C TYR A 306 -3.27 -2.72 -18.54
N ASP A 307 -3.03 -1.41 -18.63
CA ASP A 307 -2.64 -0.75 -19.89
C ASP A 307 -1.36 -1.35 -20.48
N CYS A 308 -0.43 -1.83 -19.67
CA CYS A 308 0.82 -2.41 -20.16
C CYS A 308 0.84 -3.95 -20.22
N THR A 309 -0.03 -4.66 -19.47
CA THR A 309 -0.01 -6.13 -19.40
C THR A 309 -1.26 -6.81 -19.92
N GLY A 310 -2.39 -6.09 -20.04
CA GLY A 310 -3.70 -6.64 -20.32
C GLY A 310 -4.31 -7.46 -19.17
N ILE A 311 -3.66 -7.53 -18.00
CA ILE A 311 -4.13 -8.31 -16.86
C ILE A 311 -5.12 -7.49 -16.03
N ASP A 312 -6.34 -8.00 -15.88
CA ASP A 312 -7.36 -7.40 -15.02
C ASP A 312 -7.14 -7.77 -13.54
N VAL A 313 -6.53 -6.84 -12.81
CA VAL A 313 -6.26 -7.00 -11.38
C VAL A 313 -7.55 -6.91 -10.55
N ALA A 314 -8.55 -6.15 -11.00
CA ALA A 314 -9.84 -6.07 -10.30
C ALA A 314 -10.54 -7.43 -10.34
N ASP A 315 -10.52 -8.11 -11.48
CA ASP A 315 -11.01 -9.49 -11.63
C ASP A 315 -10.29 -10.45 -10.67
N CYS A 316 -8.95 -10.37 -10.62
CA CYS A 316 -8.15 -11.19 -9.69
C CYS A 316 -8.53 -10.95 -8.22
N ILE A 317 -8.74 -9.68 -7.81
CA ILE A 317 -9.14 -9.31 -6.44
C ILE A 317 -10.55 -9.86 -6.14
N MET A 318 -11.52 -9.65 -7.01
CA MET A 318 -12.88 -10.11 -6.79
C MET A 318 -12.97 -11.64 -6.76
N GLY A 319 -12.25 -12.32 -7.63
CA GLY A 319 -12.12 -13.78 -7.61
C GLY A 319 -11.45 -14.30 -6.32
N TYR A 320 -10.47 -13.59 -5.78
CA TYR A 320 -9.87 -13.90 -4.48
C TYR A 320 -10.88 -13.71 -3.34
N ILE A 321 -11.53 -12.57 -3.26
CA ILE A 321 -12.54 -12.27 -2.23
C ILE A 321 -13.65 -13.34 -2.27
N ARG A 322 -14.17 -13.67 -3.46
CA ARG A 322 -15.20 -14.70 -3.63
C ARG A 322 -14.81 -16.03 -2.97
N ARG A 323 -13.59 -16.51 -3.18
CA ARG A 323 -13.09 -17.75 -2.57
C ARG A 323 -12.90 -17.67 -1.06
N LYS A 324 -12.78 -16.46 -0.49
CA LYS A 324 -12.60 -16.26 0.96
C LYS A 324 -13.92 -16.15 1.72
N ILE A 325 -14.99 -15.75 1.06
CA ILE A 325 -16.31 -15.55 1.69
C ILE A 325 -17.30 -16.68 1.44
N PHE A 326 -16.93 -17.68 0.67
CA PHE A 326 -17.62 -18.95 0.45
C PHE A 326 -16.82 -20.14 1.00
#